data_2936c5724d39565020a361c3ff4cdd27
#
_entry.id   2936c5724d39565020a361c3ff4cdd27
#
_cell.length_a   1.000
_cell.length_b   1.000
_cell.length_c   1.000
_cell.angle_alpha   90.00
_cell.angle_beta   90.00
_cell.angle_gamma   90.00
#
_symmetry.space_group_name_H-M   'P 1'
#
loop_
_entity.id
_entity.type
_entity.pdbx_description
1 polymer ?
#
loop_
_entity_poly.entity_id
_entity_poly.type
_entity_poly.pdbx_seq_one_letter_code
_entity_poly.pdbx_strand_id
1 'polypeptide(L)'
;LSITDTYARVACATILIDRENRQRKTIDTKGLKDSIARRGVLQPIIITRDLLLMAGERRLTASLELGLPDIPCRFFEDLSSTETMIVELEENLKRSDLSWQDTAAAIAQLHSIYLSSDSTWTHGKTGEAVGLEASYIGRFLRVASELSNPAIARQAALETAFNMLKRADERRSADALSEIMSASHEVVMPAALPEGEEPSEGEEPSEEEPATAALAPNILHTPFALWAKTYSGLPFNFLHCDFPYGINVFDGEYGDNTGEQGYSDTKDVYFDLIEVLAEHQDKLISHSAHVMFWFSMEHYETTMFMFRALFPDMVWQKFPLIWMKSDNVGIMPDPKRGPRRIYETCLIGTRGDRPVVKPIANAYSCPTDKRFHPSTKPEPMLRHFFQMFVDNGTRMLDPTCGSGSALRAAVTAGAESVLGLEMDKEYFDVASKAFETFMRLRKI
;
A
#
# COMPACT_ATOMS: atom_id res chain seq x y z
N LEU A 1 -37.26 -15.45 10.95
CA LEU A 1 -37.42 -16.01 12.30
C LEU A 1 -37.23 -14.88 13.29
N SER A 2 -38.31 -14.42 13.91
CA SER A 2 -38.35 -13.38 14.96
C SER A 2 -37.78 -14.02 16.23
N ILE A 3 -36.54 -13.65 16.57
CA ILE A 3 -35.94 -13.98 17.86
C ILE A 3 -36.47 -12.94 18.84
N THR A 4 -37.45 -13.31 19.62
CA THR A 4 -37.81 -12.58 20.85
C THR A 4 -36.72 -12.87 21.89
N ASP A 5 -35.62 -12.13 21.83
CA ASP A 5 -34.59 -12.14 22.86
C ASP A 5 -35.20 -11.56 24.14
N THR A 6 -35.59 -12.44 25.05
CA THR A 6 -36.08 -12.04 26.37
C THR A 6 -34.89 -11.75 27.27
N TYR A 7 -34.52 -10.46 27.36
CA TYR A 7 -33.46 -10.01 28.27
C TYR A 7 -34.00 -9.91 29.69
N ALA A 8 -33.27 -10.40 30.66
CA ALA A 8 -33.53 -10.13 32.08
C ALA A 8 -33.07 -8.69 32.39
N ARG A 9 -33.81 -7.98 33.23
CA ARG A 9 -33.34 -6.70 33.76
C ARG A 9 -32.85 -6.92 35.19
N VAL A 10 -31.60 -6.54 35.46
CA VAL A 10 -30.94 -6.76 36.74
C VAL A 10 -30.47 -5.41 37.27
N ALA A 11 -30.68 -5.18 38.61
CA ALA A 11 -30.26 -3.94 39.24
C ALA A 11 -28.75 -3.72 39.09
N CYS A 12 -28.34 -2.56 38.54
CA CYS A 12 -26.94 -2.27 38.28
C CYS A 12 -26.02 -2.44 39.49
N ALA A 13 -26.54 -2.07 40.68
CA ALA A 13 -25.78 -2.10 41.93
C ALA A 13 -25.53 -3.51 42.50
N THR A 14 -26.26 -4.53 42.00
CA THR A 14 -26.10 -5.93 42.48
C THR A 14 -25.09 -6.73 41.68
N ILE A 15 -24.65 -6.21 40.56
CA ILE A 15 -23.75 -6.89 39.68
C ILE A 15 -22.31 -6.82 40.19
N LEU A 16 -21.70 -7.94 40.38
CA LEU A 16 -20.34 -8.07 40.91
C LEU A 16 -19.32 -7.98 39.78
N ILE A 17 -18.22 -7.24 39.99
CA ILE A 17 -17.11 -7.13 39.07
C ILE A 17 -15.87 -7.69 39.75
N ASP A 18 -15.26 -8.72 39.18
CA ASP A 18 -13.96 -9.25 39.61
C ASP A 18 -12.87 -8.28 39.15
N ARG A 19 -12.43 -7.40 40.06
CA ARG A 19 -11.42 -6.36 39.76
C ARG A 19 -9.99 -6.86 39.92
N GLU A 20 -9.76 -7.98 40.60
CA GLU A 20 -8.41 -8.49 40.85
C GLU A 20 -7.76 -9.07 39.58
N ASN A 21 -8.57 -9.60 38.69
CA ASN A 21 -8.11 -10.26 37.44
C ASN A 21 -8.27 -9.37 36.18
N ARG A 22 -8.62 -8.08 36.31
CA ARG A 22 -8.90 -7.19 35.15
C ARG A 22 -7.89 -6.06 35.00
N GLN A 23 -7.44 -5.85 33.75
CA GLN A 23 -6.34 -4.93 33.37
C GLN A 23 -6.66 -3.43 33.46
N ARG A 24 -7.89 -3.02 33.22
CA ARG A 24 -8.16 -1.58 33.05
C ARG A 24 -8.46 -0.91 34.37
N LYS A 25 -7.51 -0.09 34.86
CA LYS A 25 -7.69 0.80 36.01
C LYS A 25 -8.61 1.99 35.72
N THR A 26 -8.75 2.38 34.45
CA THR A 26 -9.61 3.49 33.99
C THR A 26 -10.41 3.05 32.77
N ILE A 27 -11.74 3.23 32.82
CA ILE A 27 -12.67 2.89 31.74
C ILE A 27 -13.19 4.20 31.16
N ASP A 28 -12.87 4.47 29.88
CA ASP A 28 -13.46 5.62 29.18
C ASP A 28 -14.91 5.30 28.79
N THR A 29 -15.84 6.02 29.42
CA THR A 29 -17.29 5.89 29.21
C THR A 29 -17.91 7.09 28.51
N LYS A 30 -17.14 8.15 28.18
CA LYS A 30 -17.67 9.46 27.77
C LYS A 30 -18.62 9.39 26.58
N GLY A 31 -18.24 8.87 25.44
CA GLY A 31 -19.11 8.75 24.26
C GLY A 31 -20.24 7.72 24.43
N LEU A 32 -20.01 6.71 25.27
CA LEU A 32 -20.99 5.66 25.55
C LEU A 32 -22.11 6.16 26.46
N LYS A 33 -21.82 7.02 27.45
CA LYS A 33 -22.82 7.64 28.30
C LYS A 33 -23.83 8.48 27.52
N ASP A 34 -23.35 9.28 26.56
CA ASP A 34 -24.22 10.09 25.72
C ASP A 34 -25.16 9.23 24.85
N SER A 35 -24.66 8.08 24.39
CA SER A 35 -25.47 7.11 23.66
C SER A 35 -26.50 6.42 24.53
N ILE A 36 -26.11 5.96 25.73
CA ILE A 36 -27.00 5.30 26.70
C ILE A 36 -28.08 6.27 27.22
N ALA A 37 -27.71 7.50 27.50
CA ALA A 37 -28.66 8.52 27.95
C ALA A 37 -29.76 8.79 26.91
N ARG A 38 -29.42 8.73 25.60
CA ARG A 38 -30.39 9.03 24.54
C ARG A 38 -31.21 7.83 24.10
N ARG A 39 -30.63 6.61 24.10
CA ARG A 39 -31.20 5.41 23.45
C ARG A 39 -31.38 4.22 24.39
N GLY A 40 -30.95 4.34 25.65
CA GLY A 40 -30.83 3.22 26.56
C GLY A 40 -29.67 2.29 26.22
N VAL A 41 -29.54 1.20 26.95
CA VAL A 41 -28.54 0.15 26.68
C VAL A 41 -29.10 -0.77 25.61
N LEU A 42 -28.62 -0.62 24.37
CA LEU A 42 -29.10 -1.35 23.20
C LEU A 42 -28.64 -2.83 23.18
N GLN A 43 -27.45 -3.11 23.70
CA GLN A 43 -26.91 -4.47 23.81
C GLN A 43 -26.84 -4.89 25.27
N PRO A 44 -27.39 -6.07 25.65
CA PRO A 44 -27.33 -6.54 27.02
C PRO A 44 -25.88 -6.80 27.44
N ILE A 45 -25.64 -6.74 28.75
CA ILE A 45 -24.42 -7.27 29.34
C ILE A 45 -24.58 -8.77 29.61
N ILE A 46 -23.46 -9.49 29.84
CA ILE A 46 -23.48 -10.90 30.16
C ILE A 46 -23.01 -11.08 31.59
N ILE A 47 -23.83 -11.76 32.38
CA ILE A 47 -23.58 -12.06 33.79
C ILE A 47 -23.81 -13.53 34.05
N THR A 48 -23.20 -14.11 35.10
CA THR A 48 -23.58 -15.42 35.60
C THR A 48 -24.85 -15.33 36.42
N ARG A 49 -25.49 -16.48 36.77
CA ARG A 49 -26.63 -16.52 37.68
C ARG A 49 -26.29 -16.05 39.10
N ASP A 50 -25.00 -16.06 39.46
CA ASP A 50 -24.47 -15.52 40.70
C ASP A 50 -24.18 -14.01 40.61
N LEU A 51 -24.67 -13.37 39.56
CA LEU A 51 -24.53 -11.91 39.26
C LEU A 51 -23.07 -11.47 39.02
N LEU A 52 -22.16 -12.36 38.68
CA LEU A 52 -20.79 -11.99 38.28
C LEU A 52 -20.76 -11.51 36.84
N LEU A 53 -20.18 -10.36 36.59
CA LEU A 53 -20.07 -9.78 35.26
C LEU A 53 -19.04 -10.56 34.40
N MET A 54 -19.49 -11.13 33.28
CA MET A 54 -18.66 -11.80 32.29
C MET A 54 -18.26 -10.85 31.15
N ALA A 55 -19.20 -10.09 30.58
CA ALA A 55 -18.91 -9.14 29.52
C ALA A 55 -19.79 -7.88 29.62
N GLY A 56 -19.24 -6.72 29.16
CA GLY A 56 -19.98 -5.44 29.09
C GLY A 56 -19.66 -4.44 30.20
N GLU A 57 -18.47 -4.49 30.80
CA GLU A 57 -18.06 -3.61 31.90
C GLU A 57 -18.23 -2.12 31.58
N ARG A 58 -17.88 -1.66 30.36
CA ARG A 58 -18.09 -0.25 29.96
C ARG A 58 -19.56 0.17 30.01
N ARG A 59 -20.48 -0.74 29.62
CA ARG A 59 -21.93 -0.49 29.64
C ARG A 59 -22.46 -0.44 31.08
N LEU A 60 -22.01 -1.37 31.92
CA LEU A 60 -22.37 -1.36 33.35
C LEU A 60 -21.85 -0.10 34.05
N THR A 61 -20.55 0.24 33.84
CA THR A 61 -19.97 1.45 34.45
C THR A 61 -20.70 2.73 34.01
N ALA A 62 -20.95 2.85 32.69
CA ALA A 62 -21.68 4.00 32.15
C ALA A 62 -23.10 4.07 32.69
N SER A 63 -23.80 2.95 32.89
CA SER A 63 -25.14 2.86 33.48
C SER A 63 -25.13 3.24 34.94
N LEU A 64 -24.14 2.80 35.71
CA LEU A 64 -23.95 3.21 37.11
C LEU A 64 -23.68 4.71 37.26
N GLU A 65 -22.80 5.25 36.39
CA GLU A 65 -22.50 6.69 36.36
C GLU A 65 -23.69 7.57 35.94
N LEU A 66 -24.61 7.03 35.15
CA LEU A 66 -25.87 7.67 34.76
C LEU A 66 -26.98 7.47 35.79
N GLY A 67 -26.76 6.70 36.87
CA GLY A 67 -27.74 6.40 37.90
C GLY A 67 -28.91 5.54 37.42
N LEU A 68 -28.71 4.71 36.39
CA LEU A 68 -29.75 3.79 35.92
C LEU A 68 -30.02 2.72 36.97
N PRO A 69 -31.29 2.42 37.26
CA PRO A 69 -31.64 1.46 38.31
C PRO A 69 -31.32 0.03 37.93
N ASP A 70 -31.48 -0.32 36.65
CA ASP A 70 -31.28 -1.64 36.12
C ASP A 70 -30.69 -1.60 34.70
N ILE A 71 -30.14 -2.74 34.24
CA ILE A 71 -29.51 -2.91 32.94
C ILE A 71 -29.97 -4.23 32.30
N PRO A 72 -30.19 -4.29 30.97
CA PRO A 72 -30.53 -5.53 30.30
C PRO A 72 -29.36 -6.51 30.32
N CYS A 73 -29.63 -7.76 30.70
CA CYS A 73 -28.66 -8.82 30.88
C CYS A 73 -29.08 -10.10 30.16
N ARG A 74 -28.09 -10.89 29.72
CA ARG A 74 -28.22 -12.32 29.41
C ARG A 74 -27.42 -13.13 30.43
N PHE A 75 -27.91 -14.30 30.79
CA PHE A 75 -27.14 -15.18 31.64
C PHE A 75 -26.17 -16.00 30.80
N PHE A 76 -24.96 -16.15 31.29
CA PHE A 76 -23.88 -16.90 30.62
C PHE A 76 -24.29 -18.37 30.39
N GLU A 77 -24.98 -18.94 31.34
CA GLU A 77 -25.47 -20.33 31.32
C GLU A 77 -26.56 -20.59 30.26
N ASP A 78 -27.18 -19.52 29.74
CA ASP A 78 -28.25 -19.60 28.74
C ASP A 78 -27.69 -19.35 27.29
N LEU A 79 -26.38 -19.14 27.15
CA LEU A 79 -25.73 -18.92 25.88
C LEU A 79 -25.54 -20.24 25.10
N SER A 80 -25.59 -20.14 23.79
CA SER A 80 -25.17 -21.25 22.92
C SER A 80 -23.67 -21.51 23.07
N SER A 81 -23.19 -22.68 22.66
CA SER A 81 -21.77 -23.03 22.71
C SER A 81 -20.88 -22.02 21.96
N THR A 82 -21.36 -21.50 20.84
CA THR A 82 -20.63 -20.46 20.07
C THR A 82 -20.58 -19.11 20.79
N GLU A 83 -21.70 -18.68 21.39
CA GLU A 83 -21.75 -17.46 22.18
C GLU A 83 -20.90 -17.54 23.44
N THR A 84 -20.90 -18.68 24.09
CA THR A 84 -20.02 -18.98 25.27
C THR A 84 -18.56 -18.83 24.88
N MET A 85 -18.15 -19.44 23.76
CA MET A 85 -16.77 -19.31 23.25
C MET A 85 -16.38 -17.88 22.94
N ILE A 86 -17.27 -17.10 22.36
CA ILE A 86 -17.05 -15.67 22.09
C ILE A 86 -16.79 -14.92 23.40
N VAL A 87 -17.63 -15.12 24.40
CA VAL A 87 -17.52 -14.45 25.71
C VAL A 87 -16.23 -14.83 26.41
N GLU A 88 -15.85 -16.09 26.39
CA GLU A 88 -14.61 -16.60 26.98
C GLU A 88 -13.38 -16.00 26.27
N LEU A 89 -13.38 -15.93 24.93
CA LEU A 89 -12.30 -15.32 24.16
C LEU A 89 -12.18 -13.81 24.43
N GLU A 90 -13.30 -13.10 24.47
CA GLU A 90 -13.32 -11.67 24.80
C GLU A 90 -12.86 -11.39 26.24
N GLU A 91 -13.18 -12.27 27.19
CA GLU A 91 -12.72 -12.17 28.58
C GLU A 91 -11.22 -12.45 28.66
N ASN A 92 -10.75 -13.53 28.06
CA ASN A 92 -9.34 -13.89 28.03
C ASN A 92 -8.48 -12.75 27.42
N LEU A 93 -8.93 -12.12 26.34
CA LEU A 93 -8.24 -10.99 25.73
C LEU A 93 -8.10 -9.76 26.65
N LYS A 94 -8.84 -9.71 27.75
CA LYS A 94 -8.74 -8.64 28.77
C LYS A 94 -7.74 -8.94 29.89
N ARG A 95 -7.13 -10.13 29.89
CA ARG A 95 -6.16 -10.52 30.91
C ARG A 95 -4.79 -9.87 30.67
N SER A 96 -4.10 -9.52 31.76
CA SER A 96 -2.80 -8.83 31.72
C SER A 96 -1.61 -9.73 31.46
N ASP A 97 -1.77 -11.01 31.66
CA ASP A 97 -0.74 -12.02 31.58
C ASP A 97 -0.71 -12.77 30.23
N LEU A 98 -1.58 -12.40 29.31
CA LEU A 98 -1.65 -13.05 28.02
C LEU A 98 -0.44 -12.69 27.16
N SER A 99 0.23 -13.69 26.61
CA SER A 99 1.30 -13.45 25.66
C SER A 99 0.75 -12.85 24.36
N TRP A 100 1.58 -12.16 23.60
CA TRP A 100 1.14 -11.64 22.29
C TRP A 100 0.75 -12.77 21.33
N GLN A 101 1.37 -13.95 21.46
CA GLN A 101 1.04 -15.16 20.69
C GLN A 101 -0.37 -15.64 21.00
N ASP A 102 -0.68 -15.77 22.29
CA ASP A 102 -2.02 -16.18 22.74
C ASP A 102 -3.06 -15.16 22.36
N THR A 103 -2.73 -13.88 22.46
CA THR A 103 -3.58 -12.78 21.99
C THR A 103 -3.86 -12.89 20.48
N ALA A 104 -2.84 -13.16 19.68
CA ALA A 104 -3.00 -13.34 18.24
C ALA A 104 -3.89 -14.54 17.89
N ALA A 105 -3.68 -15.66 18.56
CA ALA A 105 -4.50 -16.87 18.39
C ALA A 105 -5.96 -16.64 18.78
N ALA A 106 -6.21 -16.00 19.93
CA ALA A 106 -7.54 -15.68 20.41
C ALA A 106 -8.29 -14.72 19.48
N ILE A 107 -7.61 -13.65 18.98
CA ILE A 107 -8.19 -12.70 18.01
C ILE A 107 -8.52 -13.41 16.70
N ALA A 108 -7.65 -14.28 16.21
CA ALA A 108 -7.90 -15.01 14.97
C ALA A 108 -9.08 -15.96 15.09
N GLN A 109 -9.18 -16.67 16.21
CA GLN A 109 -10.32 -17.55 16.50
C GLN A 109 -11.63 -16.75 16.60
N LEU A 110 -11.62 -15.65 17.35
CA LEU A 110 -12.79 -14.77 17.50
C LEU A 110 -13.24 -14.19 16.16
N HIS A 111 -12.31 -13.68 15.36
CA HIS A 111 -12.59 -13.14 14.04
C HIS A 111 -13.19 -14.21 13.12
N SER A 112 -12.66 -15.43 13.13
CA SER A 112 -13.17 -16.56 12.34
C SER A 112 -14.60 -16.94 12.73
N ILE A 113 -14.92 -16.94 14.03
CA ILE A 113 -16.29 -17.21 14.52
C ILE A 113 -17.26 -16.15 14.02
N TYR A 114 -16.92 -14.88 14.13
CA TYR A 114 -17.76 -13.79 13.64
C TYR A 114 -17.94 -13.84 12.12
N LEU A 115 -16.85 -14.11 11.38
CA LEU A 115 -16.89 -14.19 9.92
C LEU A 115 -17.74 -15.39 9.44
N SER A 116 -17.76 -16.49 10.17
CA SER A 116 -18.64 -17.65 9.86
C SER A 116 -20.12 -17.34 10.05
N SER A 117 -20.46 -16.40 10.93
CA SER A 117 -21.83 -15.96 11.22
C SER A 117 -22.28 -14.78 10.33
N ASP A 118 -21.36 -13.92 9.91
CA ASP A 118 -21.57 -12.76 9.05
C ASP A 118 -20.42 -12.63 8.08
N SER A 119 -20.61 -13.04 6.82
CA SER A 119 -19.59 -12.97 5.77
C SER A 119 -19.14 -11.53 5.44
N THR A 120 -19.86 -10.50 5.94
CA THR A 120 -19.51 -9.08 5.81
C THR A 120 -18.75 -8.53 7.03
N TRP A 121 -18.34 -9.43 7.94
CA TRP A 121 -17.61 -9.04 9.13
C TRP A 121 -16.22 -8.48 8.80
N THR A 122 -15.84 -7.37 9.41
CA THR A 122 -14.60 -6.64 9.11
C THR A 122 -13.63 -6.62 10.29
N HIS A 123 -12.36 -6.32 10.02
CA HIS A 123 -11.36 -6.08 11.07
C HIS A 123 -11.78 -4.96 12.03
N GLY A 124 -12.48 -3.92 11.52
CA GLY A 124 -13.03 -2.83 12.34
C GLY A 124 -14.03 -3.35 13.38
N LYS A 125 -14.99 -4.18 12.97
CA LYS A 125 -15.97 -4.79 13.87
C LYS A 125 -15.31 -5.68 14.95
N THR A 126 -14.30 -6.46 14.57
CA THR A 126 -13.51 -7.23 15.56
C THR A 126 -12.77 -6.29 16.51
N GLY A 127 -12.18 -5.23 16.00
CA GLY A 127 -11.50 -4.21 16.80
C GLY A 127 -12.42 -3.54 17.82
N GLU A 128 -13.63 -3.20 17.41
CA GLU A 128 -14.66 -2.67 18.33
C GLU A 128 -15.03 -3.66 19.45
N ALA A 129 -15.19 -4.95 19.09
CA ALA A 129 -15.52 -6.00 20.06
C ALA A 129 -14.43 -6.15 21.13
N VAL A 130 -13.16 -6.15 20.73
CA VAL A 130 -12.02 -6.38 21.66
C VAL A 130 -11.38 -5.09 22.17
N GLY A 131 -11.80 -3.91 21.67
CA GLY A 131 -11.28 -2.63 22.08
C GLY A 131 -9.91 -2.28 21.52
N LEU A 132 -9.61 -2.73 20.29
CA LEU A 132 -8.38 -2.47 19.53
C LEU A 132 -8.69 -1.76 18.21
N GLU A 133 -7.71 -1.07 17.66
CA GLU A 133 -7.84 -0.47 16.32
C GLU A 133 -7.82 -1.56 15.21
N ALA A 134 -8.55 -1.33 14.12
CA ALA A 134 -8.61 -2.24 12.97
C ALA A 134 -7.25 -2.60 12.39
N SER A 135 -6.31 -1.65 12.40
CA SER A 135 -4.93 -1.83 11.96
C SER A 135 -4.17 -2.87 12.79
N TYR A 136 -4.42 -2.90 14.10
CA TYR A 136 -3.86 -3.89 15.02
C TYR A 136 -4.47 -5.28 14.80
N ILE A 137 -5.78 -5.34 14.56
CA ILE A 137 -6.44 -6.62 14.23
C ILE A 137 -5.81 -7.25 12.99
N GLY A 138 -5.59 -6.49 11.92
CA GLY A 138 -4.91 -7.00 10.72
C GLY A 138 -3.52 -7.56 11.00
N ARG A 139 -2.73 -6.92 11.89
CA ARG A 139 -1.40 -7.42 12.30
C ARG A 139 -1.51 -8.73 13.08
N PHE A 140 -2.43 -8.81 14.04
CA PHE A 140 -2.67 -10.03 14.82
C PHE A 140 -3.08 -11.19 13.92
N LEU A 141 -4.02 -10.99 13.01
CA LEU A 141 -4.49 -12.03 12.09
C LEU A 141 -3.36 -12.50 11.16
N ARG A 142 -2.54 -11.58 10.64
CA ARG A 142 -1.40 -11.93 9.77
C ARG A 142 -0.36 -12.76 10.51
N VAL A 143 -0.07 -12.43 11.77
CA VAL A 143 0.91 -13.19 12.56
C VAL A 143 0.33 -14.50 13.05
N ALA A 144 -0.97 -14.54 13.40
CA ALA A 144 -1.66 -15.75 13.82
C ALA A 144 -1.60 -16.87 12.77
N SER A 145 -1.69 -16.52 11.48
CA SER A 145 -1.58 -17.49 10.37
C SER A 145 -0.22 -18.19 10.27
N GLU A 146 0.80 -17.66 10.93
CA GLU A 146 2.19 -18.13 10.86
C GLU A 146 2.77 -18.51 12.24
N LEU A 147 1.93 -18.63 13.28
CA LEU A 147 2.38 -19.00 14.63
C LEU A 147 2.96 -20.42 14.70
N SER A 148 2.64 -21.30 13.76
CA SER A 148 3.27 -22.61 13.62
C SER A 148 4.75 -22.53 13.24
N ASN A 149 5.20 -21.40 12.68
CA ASN A 149 6.61 -21.15 12.34
C ASN A 149 7.39 -20.76 13.60
N PRO A 150 8.36 -21.59 14.07
CA PRO A 150 9.11 -21.28 15.28
C PRO A 150 9.90 -19.97 15.24
N ALA A 151 10.29 -19.52 14.04
CA ALA A 151 11.02 -18.26 13.90
C ALA A 151 10.12 -17.04 14.19
N ILE A 152 8.83 -17.15 13.92
CA ILE A 152 7.81 -16.15 14.23
C ILE A 152 7.38 -16.25 15.69
N ALA A 153 7.04 -17.46 16.15
CA ALA A 153 6.55 -17.69 17.51
C ALA A 153 7.56 -17.30 18.62
N ARG A 154 8.87 -17.32 18.34
CA ARG A 154 9.93 -16.95 19.31
C ARG A 154 10.22 -15.46 19.38
N GLN A 155 9.55 -14.63 18.59
CA GLN A 155 9.79 -13.17 18.63
C GLN A 155 9.31 -12.60 19.98
N ALA A 156 10.05 -11.61 20.49
CA ALA A 156 9.77 -10.97 21.77
C ALA A 156 8.46 -10.13 21.76
N ALA A 157 8.05 -9.63 20.58
CA ALA A 157 6.90 -8.77 20.44
C ALA A 157 6.17 -9.00 19.11
N LEU A 158 4.87 -8.74 19.08
CA LEU A 158 4.01 -8.75 17.89
C LEU A 158 4.59 -7.95 16.73
N GLU A 159 5.07 -6.73 17.01
CA GLU A 159 5.60 -5.84 15.98
C GLU A 159 6.85 -6.43 15.31
N THR A 160 7.71 -7.07 16.07
CA THR A 160 8.91 -7.74 15.54
C THR A 160 8.52 -8.92 14.65
N ALA A 161 7.56 -9.73 15.09
CA ALA A 161 7.03 -10.87 14.34
C ALA A 161 6.35 -10.40 13.02
N PHE A 162 5.53 -9.37 13.10
CA PHE A 162 4.85 -8.78 11.94
C PHE A 162 5.84 -8.20 10.91
N ASN A 163 6.83 -7.45 11.36
CA ASN A 163 7.86 -6.88 10.49
C ASN A 163 8.73 -7.96 9.85
N MET A 164 8.98 -9.07 10.56
CA MET A 164 9.68 -10.21 9.99
C MET A 164 8.89 -10.87 8.86
N LEU A 165 7.58 -11.08 9.04
CA LEU A 165 6.69 -11.61 8.00
C LEU A 165 6.60 -10.66 6.81
N LYS A 166 6.43 -9.37 7.06
CA LYS A 166 6.39 -8.35 6.00
C LYS A 166 7.65 -8.40 5.13
N ARG A 167 8.83 -8.46 5.75
CA ARG A 167 10.11 -8.59 5.03
C ARG A 167 10.22 -9.91 4.28
N ALA A 168 9.70 -11.01 4.84
CA ALA A 168 9.67 -12.31 4.17
C ALA A 168 8.75 -12.30 2.94
N ASP A 169 7.58 -11.67 3.04
CA ASP A 169 6.65 -11.47 1.93
C ASP A 169 7.26 -10.60 0.83
N GLU A 170 7.93 -9.51 1.21
CA GLU A 170 8.66 -8.62 0.30
C GLU A 170 9.79 -9.37 -0.43
N ARG A 171 10.56 -10.22 0.27
CA ARG A 171 11.61 -11.06 -0.34
C ARG A 171 11.00 -12.08 -1.29
N ARG A 172 9.98 -12.83 -0.89
CA ARG A 172 9.31 -13.83 -1.75
C ARG A 172 8.79 -13.20 -3.04
N SER A 173 8.16 -12.02 -2.94
CA SER A 173 7.69 -11.28 -4.11
C SER A 173 8.85 -10.84 -5.00
N ALA A 174 9.95 -10.41 -4.41
CA ALA A 174 11.16 -10.02 -5.12
C ALA A 174 11.87 -11.22 -5.78
N ASP A 175 11.97 -12.34 -5.06
CA ASP A 175 12.61 -13.57 -5.57
C ASP A 175 11.78 -14.18 -6.71
N ALA A 176 10.46 -14.23 -6.58
CA ALA A 176 9.56 -14.68 -7.65
C ALA A 176 9.67 -13.81 -8.91
N LEU A 177 9.76 -12.48 -8.74
CA LEU A 177 10.02 -11.56 -9.86
C LEU A 177 11.40 -11.80 -10.48
N SER A 178 12.44 -12.03 -9.66
CA SER A 178 13.81 -12.31 -10.12
C SER A 178 13.89 -13.62 -10.92
N GLU A 179 13.23 -14.70 -10.45
CA GLU A 179 13.17 -15.97 -11.17
C GLU A 179 12.51 -15.82 -12.55
N ILE A 180 11.40 -15.07 -12.63
CA ILE A 180 10.68 -14.83 -13.88
C ILE A 180 11.55 -14.03 -14.86
N MET A 181 12.31 -13.07 -14.37
CA MET A 181 13.17 -12.23 -15.20
C MET A 181 14.44 -12.97 -15.63
N SER A 182 15.03 -13.81 -14.77
CA SER A 182 16.17 -14.67 -15.11
C SER A 182 15.79 -15.71 -16.17
N ALA A 183 14.61 -16.32 -16.04
CA ALA A 183 14.10 -17.26 -17.04
C ALA A 183 13.82 -16.59 -18.40
N SER A 184 13.68 -15.26 -18.44
CA SER A 184 13.50 -14.49 -19.67
C SER A 184 14.82 -14.18 -20.37
N HIS A 185 15.93 -14.18 -19.65
CA HIS A 185 17.28 -13.98 -20.22
C HIS A 185 17.89 -15.26 -20.83
N GLU A 186 17.40 -16.45 -20.44
CA GLU A 186 17.87 -17.74 -21.02
C GLU A 186 17.19 -18.13 -22.35
N VAL A 187 16.21 -17.37 -22.83
CA VAL A 187 15.55 -17.64 -24.12
C VAL A 187 16.30 -16.99 -25.27
N VAL A 188 17.32 -17.72 -25.70
CA VAL A 188 17.72 -17.96 -27.12
C VAL A 188 18.07 -16.73 -27.97
N MET A 189 19.36 -16.63 -28.28
CA MET A 189 19.80 -16.09 -29.57
C MET A 189 19.15 -16.89 -30.70
N PRO A 190 18.30 -16.34 -31.53
CA PRO A 190 17.82 -17.07 -32.72
C PRO A 190 18.94 -17.15 -33.74
N ALA A 191 19.20 -18.37 -34.21
CA ALA A 191 20.01 -18.61 -35.37
C ALA A 191 19.46 -17.83 -36.58
N ALA A 192 20.35 -17.29 -37.39
CA ALA A 192 20.07 -16.53 -38.60
C ALA A 192 18.98 -17.18 -39.46
N LEU A 193 17.95 -16.38 -39.80
CA LEU A 193 16.91 -16.77 -40.75
C LEU A 193 17.49 -16.76 -42.17
N PRO A 194 17.13 -17.72 -43.03
CA PRO A 194 17.41 -17.66 -44.45
C PRO A 194 16.52 -16.67 -45.16
N GLU A 195 17.09 -15.93 -46.09
CA GLU A 195 16.38 -14.96 -46.95
C GLU A 195 15.39 -15.65 -47.90
N GLY A 196 14.21 -15.04 -48.01
CA GLY A 196 13.38 -15.12 -49.23
C GLY A 196 12.21 -16.08 -49.17
N GLU A 197 11.01 -15.48 -49.07
CA GLU A 197 9.85 -15.81 -49.91
C GLU A 197 8.74 -14.76 -49.64
N GLU A 198 8.21 -14.20 -50.75
CA GLU A 198 7.13 -13.20 -50.75
C GLU A 198 5.76 -13.80 -50.39
N PRO A 199 4.83 -13.07 -49.76
CA PRO A 199 3.52 -13.61 -49.40
C PRO A 199 2.53 -13.58 -50.57
N SER A 200 1.83 -14.70 -50.75
CA SER A 200 0.68 -14.84 -51.67
C SER A 200 -0.59 -14.23 -51.05
N GLU A 201 -1.32 -13.54 -51.89
CA GLU A 201 -2.62 -12.92 -51.61
C GLU A 201 -3.74 -13.95 -51.35
N GLY A 202 -4.63 -13.61 -50.40
CA GLY A 202 -6.05 -13.93 -50.45
C GLY A 202 -6.56 -15.01 -49.50
N GLU A 203 -7.20 -14.55 -48.40
CA GLU A 203 -8.38 -15.18 -47.85
C GLU A 203 -9.17 -14.15 -47.02
N GLU A 204 -10.47 -14.02 -47.27
CA GLU A 204 -11.39 -13.12 -46.58
C GLU A 204 -11.69 -13.59 -45.14
N PRO A 205 -12.01 -12.67 -44.20
CA PRO A 205 -12.19 -13.01 -42.80
C PRO A 205 -13.58 -13.60 -42.54
N SER A 206 -13.58 -14.76 -41.86
CA SER A 206 -14.77 -15.34 -41.23
C SER A 206 -15.18 -14.52 -40.01
N GLU A 207 -16.48 -14.35 -39.80
CA GLU A 207 -17.11 -13.69 -38.67
C GLU A 207 -16.68 -14.37 -37.35
N GLU A 208 -15.92 -13.65 -36.53
CA GLU A 208 -15.57 -14.07 -35.17
C GLU A 208 -16.58 -13.46 -34.17
N GLU A 209 -17.02 -14.30 -33.23
CA GLU A 209 -17.80 -13.96 -32.05
C GLU A 209 -17.14 -12.83 -31.22
N PRO A 210 -17.90 -12.03 -30.44
CA PRO A 210 -17.37 -10.88 -29.73
C PRO A 210 -16.38 -11.34 -28.66
N ALA A 211 -15.09 -11.10 -28.93
CA ALA A 211 -14.01 -11.29 -28.00
C ALA A 211 -14.26 -10.46 -26.72
N THR A 212 -14.18 -11.12 -25.58
CA THR A 212 -14.06 -10.47 -24.28
C THR A 212 -13.07 -9.31 -24.36
N ALA A 213 -13.55 -8.10 -24.06
CA ALA A 213 -12.73 -6.88 -24.12
C ALA A 213 -11.39 -7.11 -23.41
N ALA A 214 -10.32 -7.19 -24.18
CA ALA A 214 -8.98 -7.25 -23.64
C ALA A 214 -8.74 -5.96 -22.86
N LEU A 215 -8.40 -6.07 -21.57
CA LEU A 215 -8.01 -4.93 -20.76
C LEU A 215 -6.88 -4.20 -21.50
N ALA A 216 -7.02 -2.89 -21.69
CA ALA A 216 -5.98 -2.07 -22.31
C ALA A 216 -4.63 -2.31 -21.63
N PRO A 217 -3.53 -2.43 -22.37
CA PRO A 217 -2.22 -2.72 -21.80
C PRO A 217 -1.82 -1.60 -20.84
N ASN A 218 -1.34 -1.98 -19.65
CA ASN A 218 -0.91 -1.01 -18.64
C ASN A 218 0.48 -0.43 -18.91
N ILE A 219 1.24 -1.02 -19.86
CA ILE A 219 2.54 -0.54 -20.31
C ILE A 219 2.55 -0.52 -21.82
N LEU A 220 3.04 0.56 -22.42
CA LEU A 220 3.13 0.74 -23.87
C LEU A 220 4.60 0.87 -24.29
N HIS A 221 4.97 0.16 -25.36
CA HIS A 221 6.28 0.32 -25.98
C HIS A 221 6.27 1.53 -26.92
N THR A 222 6.62 2.68 -26.39
CA THR A 222 6.61 3.96 -27.16
C THR A 222 7.41 5.04 -26.43
N PRO A 223 8.10 5.92 -27.15
CA PRO A 223 8.69 7.12 -26.54
C PRO A 223 7.60 8.07 -26.05
N PHE A 224 7.81 8.66 -24.88
CA PHE A 224 6.88 9.61 -24.27
C PHE A 224 6.52 10.77 -25.23
N ALA A 225 7.50 11.38 -25.87
CA ALA A 225 7.30 12.52 -26.77
C ALA A 225 6.38 12.19 -27.97
N LEU A 226 6.47 10.96 -28.49
CA LEU A 226 5.61 10.52 -29.58
C LEU A 226 4.18 10.23 -29.10
N TRP A 227 4.07 9.51 -28.00
CA TRP A 227 2.77 9.16 -27.42
C TRP A 227 2.01 10.39 -26.94
N ALA A 228 2.68 11.33 -26.26
CA ALA A 228 2.07 12.57 -25.76
C ALA A 228 1.39 13.36 -26.89
N LYS A 229 1.94 13.40 -28.09
CA LYS A 229 1.34 14.11 -29.26
C LYS A 229 -0.03 13.55 -29.64
N THR A 230 -0.21 12.24 -29.56
CA THR A 230 -1.40 11.53 -30.05
C THR A 230 -2.41 11.18 -28.96
N TYR A 231 -2.03 11.33 -27.69
CA TYR A 231 -2.92 10.99 -26.58
C TYR A 231 -4.18 11.87 -26.57
N SER A 232 -5.34 11.23 -26.46
CA SER A 232 -6.66 11.89 -26.41
C SER A 232 -7.58 11.30 -25.32
N GLY A 233 -7.01 10.52 -24.40
CA GLY A 233 -7.76 9.93 -23.29
C GLY A 233 -8.02 10.90 -22.13
N LEU A 234 -8.54 10.37 -21.02
CA LEU A 234 -8.77 11.15 -19.81
C LEU A 234 -7.43 11.58 -19.17
N PRO A 235 -7.30 12.82 -18.70
CA PRO A 235 -6.09 13.27 -18.04
C PRO A 235 -5.82 12.51 -16.74
N PHE A 236 -4.56 12.42 -16.38
CA PHE A 236 -4.10 11.73 -15.18
C PHE A 236 -4.12 12.69 -13.97
N ASN A 237 -4.49 12.18 -12.80
CA ASN A 237 -4.48 12.97 -11.57
C ASN A 237 -3.29 12.66 -10.66
N PHE A 238 -2.42 11.74 -11.09
CA PHE A 238 -1.13 11.50 -10.48
C PHE A 238 -0.08 11.18 -11.56
N LEU A 239 1.02 11.94 -11.59
CA LEU A 239 2.15 11.68 -12.46
C LEU A 239 3.38 11.33 -11.61
N HIS A 240 4.08 10.28 -12.03
CA HIS A 240 5.37 9.90 -11.48
C HIS A 240 6.40 10.01 -12.59
N CYS A 241 7.20 11.08 -12.57
CA CYS A 241 8.20 11.36 -13.58
C CYS A 241 9.59 11.03 -13.02
N ASP A 242 10.24 10.04 -13.61
CA ASP A 242 11.62 9.63 -13.32
C ASP A 242 12.42 9.70 -14.62
N PHE A 243 12.58 10.91 -15.14
CA PHE A 243 13.32 11.15 -16.38
C PHE A 243 14.82 10.91 -16.19
N PRO A 244 15.59 10.60 -17.26
CA PRO A 244 17.04 10.68 -17.20
C PRO A 244 17.48 12.01 -16.61
N TYR A 245 18.43 12.01 -15.66
CA TYR A 245 18.74 13.22 -14.86
C TYR A 245 19.65 14.21 -15.56
N GLY A 246 20.15 13.88 -16.75
CA GLY A 246 21.06 14.74 -17.53
C GLY A 246 22.43 14.95 -16.88
N ILE A 247 22.92 13.99 -16.14
CA ILE A 247 24.19 14.05 -15.41
C ILE A 247 25.28 13.16 -16.02
N ASN A 248 25.04 12.63 -17.24
CA ASN A 248 25.99 11.82 -17.98
C ASN A 248 26.60 10.67 -17.17
N VAL A 249 25.79 9.95 -16.41
CA VAL A 249 26.24 8.86 -15.49
C VAL A 249 27.07 7.82 -16.24
N PHE A 250 26.88 7.67 -17.56
CA PHE A 250 27.54 6.66 -18.38
C PHE A 250 28.80 7.15 -19.09
N ASP A 251 29.09 8.45 -19.11
CA ASP A 251 30.24 9.03 -19.85
C ASP A 251 31.58 9.00 -19.06
N GLY A 252 31.67 8.21 -18.00
CA GLY A 252 32.94 7.96 -17.31
C GLY A 252 33.48 9.08 -16.42
N GLU A 253 32.82 10.24 -16.34
CA GLU A 253 33.21 11.32 -15.39
C GLU A 253 33.00 10.92 -13.92
N TYR A 254 32.12 9.97 -13.64
CA TYR A 254 31.73 9.54 -12.29
C TYR A 254 32.14 8.10 -11.96
N GLY A 255 33.03 7.50 -12.76
CA GLY A 255 33.82 6.34 -12.44
C GLY A 255 33.06 5.12 -11.89
N ASP A 256 32.31 4.45 -12.74
CA ASP A 256 32.22 2.98 -12.71
C ASP A 256 31.86 2.50 -14.12
N ASN A 257 32.77 1.78 -14.75
CA ASN A 257 32.66 1.26 -16.11
C ASN A 257 31.61 0.14 -16.19
N THR A 258 30.35 0.49 -16.21
CA THR A 258 29.30 -0.33 -16.79
C THR A 258 28.73 0.37 -18.01
N GLY A 259 29.65 0.90 -18.84
CA GLY A 259 29.32 1.42 -20.15
C GLY A 259 28.94 0.27 -21.05
N GLU A 260 27.67 -0.06 -21.04
CA GLU A 260 26.95 -0.65 -22.17
C GLU A 260 25.47 -0.56 -21.81
N GLN A 261 24.76 0.21 -22.67
CA GLN A 261 23.34 0.07 -22.97
C GLN A 261 22.37 1.13 -22.45
N GLY A 262 21.83 1.84 -23.38
CA GLY A 262 20.44 1.79 -23.78
C GLY A 262 19.76 3.12 -23.77
N TYR A 263 19.96 4.06 -22.83
CA TYR A 263 19.34 5.38 -22.91
C TYR A 263 20.33 6.51 -22.70
N SER A 264 20.06 7.61 -23.40
CA SER A 264 20.88 8.82 -23.28
C SER A 264 20.51 9.60 -22.02
N ASP A 265 21.46 9.71 -21.07
CA ASP A 265 21.31 10.51 -19.86
C ASP A 265 21.96 11.90 -20.04
N THR A 266 21.70 12.54 -21.18
CA THR A 266 22.24 13.87 -21.47
C THR A 266 21.35 14.97 -20.93
N LYS A 267 21.95 16.13 -20.67
CA LYS A 267 21.26 17.32 -20.22
C LYS A 267 20.13 17.76 -21.18
N ASP A 268 20.37 17.62 -22.48
CA ASP A 268 19.37 18.00 -23.49
C ASP A 268 18.14 17.08 -23.42
N VAL A 269 18.31 15.77 -23.31
CA VAL A 269 17.21 14.81 -23.14
C VAL A 269 16.38 15.11 -21.89
N TYR A 270 17.05 15.46 -20.78
CA TYR A 270 16.35 15.80 -19.53
C TYR A 270 15.43 17.01 -19.71
N PHE A 271 15.94 18.10 -20.31
CA PHE A 271 15.14 19.31 -20.49
C PHE A 271 14.10 19.18 -21.59
N ASP A 272 14.39 18.46 -22.70
CA ASP A 272 13.43 18.18 -23.76
C ASP A 272 12.20 17.43 -23.23
N LEU A 273 12.39 16.46 -22.32
CA LEU A 273 11.26 15.72 -21.70
C LEU A 273 10.41 16.61 -20.80
N ILE A 274 11.00 17.58 -20.11
CA ILE A 274 10.26 18.60 -19.34
C ILE A 274 9.44 19.48 -20.29
N GLU A 275 10.00 19.91 -21.41
CA GLU A 275 9.30 20.72 -22.41
C GLU A 275 8.15 19.95 -23.06
N VAL A 276 8.34 18.67 -23.39
CA VAL A 276 7.27 17.80 -23.90
C VAL A 276 6.13 17.66 -22.88
N LEU A 277 6.45 17.48 -21.60
CA LEU A 277 5.43 17.40 -20.55
C LEU A 277 4.66 18.72 -20.44
N ALA A 278 5.36 19.85 -20.53
CA ALA A 278 4.75 21.17 -20.46
C ALA A 278 3.87 21.48 -21.67
N GLU A 279 4.33 21.15 -22.89
CA GLU A 279 3.56 21.35 -24.13
C GLU A 279 2.22 20.60 -24.10
N HIS A 280 2.20 19.45 -23.42
CA HIS A 280 1.04 18.57 -23.39
C HIS A 280 0.30 18.54 -22.04
N GLN A 281 0.65 19.43 -21.10
CA GLN A 281 0.14 19.39 -19.71
C GLN A 281 -1.40 19.44 -19.62
N ASP A 282 -2.07 20.17 -20.51
CA ASP A 282 -3.53 20.35 -20.43
C ASP A 282 -4.30 19.08 -20.76
N LYS A 283 -3.74 18.19 -21.56
CA LYS A 283 -4.35 16.89 -21.85
C LYS A 283 -3.82 15.75 -21.01
N LEU A 284 -2.63 15.90 -20.40
CA LEU A 284 -2.02 14.86 -19.60
C LEU A 284 -2.28 15.04 -18.11
N ILE A 285 -2.29 16.27 -17.60
CA ILE A 285 -2.42 16.56 -16.17
C ILE A 285 -3.83 17.09 -15.88
N SER A 286 -4.58 16.37 -15.04
CA SER A 286 -5.90 16.79 -14.60
C SER A 286 -5.84 18.17 -13.90
N HIS A 287 -6.95 18.91 -13.94
CA HIS A 287 -7.09 20.16 -13.18
C HIS A 287 -6.95 19.99 -11.67
N SER A 288 -7.08 18.76 -11.15
CA SER A 288 -6.88 18.40 -9.76
C SER A 288 -5.93 17.20 -9.72
N ALA A 289 -4.62 17.46 -9.52
CA ALA A 289 -3.57 16.47 -9.69
C ALA A 289 -2.35 16.69 -8.80
N HIS A 290 -1.59 15.63 -8.57
CA HIS A 290 -0.24 15.68 -8.02
C HIS A 290 0.79 15.18 -9.04
N VAL A 291 1.99 15.77 -9.00
CA VAL A 291 3.15 15.34 -9.79
C VAL A 291 4.32 15.07 -8.85
N MET A 292 4.87 13.88 -8.92
CA MET A 292 6.17 13.54 -8.35
C MET A 292 7.22 13.58 -9.44
N PHE A 293 8.21 14.44 -9.29
CA PHE A 293 9.25 14.63 -10.29
C PHE A 293 10.64 14.40 -9.68
N TRP A 294 11.27 13.28 -10.01
CA TRP A 294 12.62 12.94 -9.58
C TRP A 294 13.65 13.74 -10.39
N PHE A 295 14.69 14.24 -9.74
CA PHE A 295 15.69 15.06 -10.37
C PHE A 295 17.03 15.03 -9.64
N SER A 296 18.09 15.46 -10.33
CA SER A 296 19.37 15.72 -9.69
C SER A 296 19.43 17.14 -9.12
N MET A 297 19.93 17.29 -7.89
CA MET A 297 20.19 18.60 -7.28
C MET A 297 21.15 19.47 -8.10
N GLU A 298 21.91 18.87 -9.02
CA GLU A 298 22.79 19.57 -9.95
C GLU A 298 22.03 20.52 -10.88
N HIS A 299 20.79 20.15 -11.24
CA HIS A 299 19.92 20.93 -12.10
C HIS A 299 18.77 21.63 -11.35
N TYR A 300 18.81 21.70 -10.01
CA TYR A 300 17.69 22.20 -9.19
C TYR A 300 17.22 23.59 -9.62
N GLU A 301 18.14 24.55 -9.74
CA GLU A 301 17.78 25.96 -10.07
C GLU A 301 17.14 26.06 -11.46
N THR A 302 17.73 25.40 -12.46
CA THR A 302 17.21 25.39 -13.82
C THR A 302 15.85 24.69 -13.91
N THR A 303 15.72 23.53 -13.25
CA THR A 303 14.46 22.77 -13.20
C THR A 303 13.35 23.61 -12.55
N MET A 304 13.64 24.26 -11.41
CA MET A 304 12.66 25.11 -10.73
C MET A 304 12.31 26.36 -11.54
N PHE A 305 13.27 26.92 -12.27
CA PHE A 305 12.99 28.04 -13.18
C PHE A 305 12.04 27.61 -14.31
N MET A 306 12.34 26.49 -14.97
CA MET A 306 11.48 25.94 -16.03
C MET A 306 10.08 25.59 -15.49
N PHE A 307 9.99 24.94 -14.34
CA PHE A 307 8.70 24.58 -13.76
C PHE A 307 7.82 25.79 -13.47
N ARG A 308 8.37 26.86 -12.95
CA ARG A 308 7.62 28.11 -12.72
C ARG A 308 7.19 28.79 -14.01
N ALA A 309 8.01 28.70 -15.06
CA ALA A 309 7.72 29.29 -16.33
C ALA A 309 6.73 28.50 -17.19
N LEU A 310 6.89 27.15 -17.20
CA LEU A 310 6.17 26.27 -18.10
C LEU A 310 4.88 25.69 -17.50
N PHE A 311 4.78 25.62 -16.16
CA PHE A 311 3.61 25.10 -15.45
C PHE A 311 3.02 26.15 -14.50
N PRO A 312 2.43 27.24 -15.04
CA PRO A 312 1.97 28.39 -14.25
C PRO A 312 0.84 28.04 -13.27
N ASP A 313 0.03 27.01 -13.59
CA ASP A 313 -1.10 26.56 -12.77
C ASP A 313 -0.69 25.53 -11.69
N MET A 314 0.60 25.23 -11.58
CA MET A 314 1.10 24.29 -10.60
C MET A 314 1.80 24.98 -9.43
N VAL A 315 1.53 24.51 -8.23
CA VAL A 315 2.24 24.91 -7.02
C VAL A 315 3.30 23.85 -6.70
N TRP A 316 4.58 24.24 -6.78
CA TRP A 316 5.70 23.39 -6.48
C TRP A 316 6.16 23.57 -5.03
N GLN A 317 6.28 22.45 -4.30
CA GLN A 317 6.71 22.45 -2.91
C GLN A 317 8.19 22.86 -2.81
N LYS A 318 8.51 23.63 -1.75
CA LYS A 318 9.89 24.09 -1.50
C LYS A 318 10.82 22.98 -0.99
N PHE A 319 10.24 22.01 -0.29
CA PHE A 319 10.97 20.91 0.34
C PHE A 319 10.70 19.63 -0.45
N PRO A 320 11.74 19.02 -1.05
CA PRO A 320 11.58 17.80 -1.82
C PRO A 320 11.32 16.59 -0.91
N LEU A 321 10.83 15.51 -1.50
CA LEU A 321 10.96 14.18 -0.93
C LEU A 321 12.41 13.72 -1.07
N ILE A 322 12.90 12.96 -0.10
CA ILE A 322 14.27 12.48 -0.05
C ILE A 322 14.27 10.96 0.11
N TRP A 323 14.82 10.26 -0.87
CA TRP A 323 15.22 8.88 -0.70
C TRP A 323 16.68 8.80 -0.29
N MET A 324 16.94 8.35 0.95
CA MET A 324 18.27 8.11 1.47
C MET A 324 18.65 6.64 1.25
N LYS A 325 19.77 6.40 0.55
CA LYS A 325 20.28 5.08 0.23
C LYS A 325 21.02 4.48 1.44
N SER A 326 20.38 3.55 2.15
CA SER A 326 20.90 2.98 3.40
C SER A 326 22.12 2.05 3.21
N ASP A 327 22.38 1.63 1.99
CA ASP A 327 23.55 0.84 1.58
C ASP A 327 24.77 1.69 1.22
N ASN A 328 24.69 3.02 1.40
CA ASN A 328 25.72 3.99 1.04
C ASN A 328 26.13 3.98 -0.43
N VAL A 329 25.34 3.37 -1.31
CA VAL A 329 25.53 3.44 -2.77
C VAL A 329 25.21 4.84 -3.26
N GLY A 330 26.08 5.44 -4.04
CA GLY A 330 25.84 6.80 -4.54
C GLY A 330 27.01 7.36 -5.33
N ILE A 331 26.82 8.54 -5.86
CA ILE A 331 27.78 9.24 -6.70
C ILE A 331 28.81 9.97 -5.84
N MET A 332 30.07 9.83 -6.18
CA MET A 332 31.19 10.56 -5.58
C MET A 332 31.85 11.46 -6.65
N PRO A 333 31.33 12.69 -6.82
CA PRO A 333 31.75 13.55 -7.93
C PRO A 333 33.22 13.99 -7.83
N ASP A 334 33.68 14.24 -6.63
CA ASP A 334 35.12 14.57 -6.37
C ASP A 334 35.51 14.03 -5.00
N PRO A 335 36.23 12.90 -4.93
CA PRO A 335 36.59 12.28 -3.65
C PRO A 335 37.55 13.13 -2.82
N LYS A 336 38.18 14.18 -3.38
CA LYS A 336 39.09 15.07 -2.65
C LYS A 336 38.39 16.32 -2.13
N ARG A 337 37.24 16.70 -2.69
CA ARG A 337 36.59 17.99 -2.42
C ARG A 337 35.16 17.90 -1.92
N GLY A 338 34.50 16.76 -2.12
CA GLY A 338 33.08 16.61 -1.79
C GLY A 338 32.72 15.26 -1.20
N PRO A 339 31.58 15.18 -0.50
CA PRO A 339 31.07 13.93 0.04
C PRO A 339 30.48 13.06 -1.06
N ARG A 340 30.34 11.76 -0.80
CA ARG A 340 29.51 10.87 -1.58
C ARG A 340 28.04 11.27 -1.43
N ARG A 341 27.33 11.45 -2.54
CA ARG A 341 25.88 11.73 -2.56
C ARG A 341 25.12 10.43 -2.47
N ILE A 342 24.50 10.15 -1.30
CA ILE A 342 23.77 8.90 -1.01
C ILE A 342 22.26 9.10 -0.97
N TYR A 343 21.75 10.12 -1.59
CA TYR A 343 20.32 10.39 -1.64
C TYR A 343 19.87 10.79 -3.05
N GLU A 344 18.58 10.65 -3.28
CA GLU A 344 17.88 11.20 -4.44
C GLU A 344 16.72 12.07 -3.99
N THR A 345 16.36 13.05 -4.82
CA THR A 345 15.35 14.04 -4.50
C THR A 345 14.21 14.02 -5.50
N CYS A 346 12.99 14.29 -5.00
CA CYS A 346 11.79 14.35 -5.82
C CYS A 346 11.00 15.61 -5.47
N LEU A 347 10.74 16.46 -6.47
CA LEU A 347 9.84 17.61 -6.31
C LEU A 347 8.39 17.15 -6.33
N ILE A 348 7.55 17.86 -5.57
CA ILE A 348 6.10 17.68 -5.56
C ILE A 348 5.45 18.90 -6.19
N GLY A 349 4.70 18.69 -7.27
CA GLY A 349 3.80 19.66 -7.86
C GLY A 349 2.35 19.34 -7.53
N THR A 350 1.55 20.37 -7.28
CA THR A 350 0.10 20.24 -7.08
C THR A 350 -0.62 21.16 -8.06
N ARG A 351 -1.57 20.63 -8.82
CA ARG A 351 -2.50 21.41 -9.66
C ARG A 351 -3.89 21.32 -9.03
N GLY A 352 -4.55 22.48 -8.84
CA GLY A 352 -5.88 22.55 -8.27
C GLY A 352 -5.94 22.13 -6.80
N ASP A 353 -7.00 21.41 -6.44
CA ASP A 353 -7.43 21.15 -5.06
C ASP A 353 -7.31 19.68 -4.63
N ARG A 354 -6.59 18.83 -5.38
CA ARG A 354 -6.45 17.41 -5.01
C ARG A 354 -5.81 17.30 -3.62
N PRO A 355 -6.52 16.70 -2.65
CA PRO A 355 -6.02 16.59 -1.29
C PRO A 355 -4.89 15.55 -1.19
N VAL A 356 -4.03 15.73 -0.20
CA VAL A 356 -3.11 14.67 0.25
C VAL A 356 -3.92 13.61 0.97
N VAL A 357 -3.82 12.36 0.52
CA VAL A 357 -4.55 11.21 1.09
C VAL A 357 -4.08 10.92 2.51
N LYS A 358 -2.76 10.91 2.73
CA LYS A 358 -2.16 10.66 4.04
C LYS A 358 -0.86 11.46 4.19
N PRO A 359 -0.79 12.42 5.12
CA PRO A 359 0.47 13.10 5.40
C PRO A 359 1.48 12.13 6.03
N ILE A 360 2.69 12.10 5.45
CA ILE A 360 3.82 11.27 5.91
C ILE A 360 5.09 12.10 5.96
N ALA A 361 6.18 11.52 6.50
CA ALA A 361 7.50 12.13 6.45
C ALA A 361 8.00 12.25 5.00
N ASN A 362 8.66 13.36 4.70
CA ASN A 362 9.22 13.62 3.36
C ASN A 362 10.56 12.93 3.10
N ALA A 363 11.01 12.03 3.98
CA ALA A 363 12.24 11.27 3.82
C ALA A 363 11.99 9.79 4.12
N TYR A 364 12.64 8.94 3.32
CA TYR A 364 12.60 7.49 3.49
C TYR A 364 13.99 6.89 3.27
N SER A 365 14.38 5.94 4.11
CA SER A 365 15.67 5.26 4.02
C SER A 365 15.48 3.79 3.65
N CYS A 366 16.07 3.38 2.54
CA CYS A 366 16.15 1.98 2.14
C CYS A 366 17.34 1.76 1.19
N PRO A 367 17.83 0.51 1.02
CA PRO A 367 18.88 0.20 0.07
C PRO A 367 18.44 0.39 -1.38
N THR A 368 19.42 0.50 -2.28
CA THR A 368 19.17 0.48 -3.74
C THR A 368 18.67 -0.91 -4.18
N ASP A 369 17.90 -0.93 -5.25
CA ASP A 369 17.48 -2.16 -5.91
C ASP A 369 18.02 -2.18 -7.35
N LYS A 370 19.13 -2.87 -7.56
CA LYS A 370 19.79 -2.95 -8.86
C LYS A 370 19.45 -4.22 -9.66
N ARG A 371 18.51 -5.04 -9.16
CA ARG A 371 18.22 -6.36 -9.76
C ARG A 371 17.67 -6.29 -11.17
N PHE A 372 16.97 -5.20 -11.52
CA PHE A 372 16.22 -5.12 -12.77
C PHE A 372 16.69 -4.00 -13.69
N HIS A 373 17.16 -2.92 -13.13
CA HIS A 373 17.68 -1.77 -13.86
C HIS A 373 18.60 -0.99 -12.92
N PRO A 374 19.73 -0.45 -13.37
CA PRO A 374 20.66 0.31 -12.53
C PRO A 374 20.03 1.50 -11.81
N SER A 375 19.00 2.09 -12.41
CA SER A 375 18.27 3.26 -11.91
C SER A 375 16.91 2.94 -11.32
N THR A 376 16.59 1.65 -11.02
CA THR A 376 15.28 1.28 -10.45
C THR A 376 15.02 1.98 -9.13
N LYS A 377 13.86 2.63 -9.02
CA LYS A 377 13.36 3.13 -7.74
C LYS A 377 12.80 1.97 -6.90
N PRO A 378 13.28 1.76 -5.67
CA PRO A 378 12.81 0.66 -4.82
C PRO A 378 11.32 0.76 -4.50
N GLU A 379 10.58 -0.33 -4.71
CA GLU A 379 9.13 -0.35 -4.42
C GLU A 379 8.76 0.01 -2.98
N PRO A 380 9.51 -0.39 -1.92
CA PRO A 380 9.19 0.03 -0.55
C PRO A 380 9.22 1.55 -0.38
N MET A 381 10.15 2.25 -1.02
CA MET A 381 10.25 3.71 -1.01
C MET A 381 9.09 4.34 -1.78
N LEU A 382 8.81 3.84 -3.00
CA LEU A 382 7.68 4.32 -3.80
C LEU A 382 6.35 4.12 -3.06
N ARG A 383 6.11 2.95 -2.47
CA ARG A 383 4.91 2.68 -1.66
C ARG A 383 4.80 3.61 -0.45
N HIS A 384 5.93 3.98 0.17
CA HIS A 384 5.91 4.95 1.26
C HIS A 384 5.41 6.30 0.76
N PHE A 385 6.00 6.86 -0.29
CA PHE A 385 5.59 8.17 -0.79
C PHE A 385 4.22 8.17 -1.47
N PHE A 386 3.84 7.10 -2.13
CA PHE A 386 2.54 7.00 -2.81
C PHE A 386 1.34 7.02 -1.85
N GLN A 387 1.54 6.65 -0.57
CA GLN A 387 0.50 6.83 0.45
C GLN A 387 0.01 8.29 0.56
N MET A 388 0.82 9.27 0.13
CA MET A 388 0.42 10.68 0.14
C MET A 388 -0.58 11.00 -0.98
N PHE A 389 -0.52 10.31 -2.11
CA PHE A 389 -1.13 10.78 -3.35
C PHE A 389 -2.09 9.78 -3.98
N VAL A 390 -1.96 8.48 -3.63
CA VAL A 390 -2.69 7.39 -4.29
C VAL A 390 -3.87 6.94 -3.45
N ASP A 391 -5.04 6.93 -4.07
CA ASP A 391 -6.31 6.42 -3.59
C ASP A 391 -7.04 5.62 -4.69
N ASN A 392 -8.26 5.17 -4.41
CA ASN A 392 -9.08 4.40 -5.34
C ASN A 392 -9.63 5.17 -6.55
N GLY A 393 -9.40 6.49 -6.62
CA GLY A 393 -9.73 7.33 -7.77
C GLY A 393 -8.47 7.79 -8.52
N THR A 394 -7.30 7.25 -8.19
CA THR A 394 -6.03 7.66 -8.78
C THR A 394 -5.82 7.03 -10.15
N ARG A 395 -5.68 7.87 -11.17
CA ARG A 395 -5.21 7.50 -12.51
C ARG A 395 -3.77 7.99 -12.66
N MET A 396 -2.82 7.06 -12.68
CA MET A 396 -1.39 7.36 -12.71
C MET A 396 -0.80 7.22 -14.10
N LEU A 397 0.06 8.17 -14.47
CA LEU A 397 0.96 8.09 -15.62
C LEU A 397 2.41 8.05 -15.13
N ASP A 398 3.18 7.11 -15.70
CA ASP A 398 4.64 7.08 -15.61
C ASP A 398 5.23 7.18 -17.04
N PRO A 399 5.72 8.36 -17.45
CA PRO A 399 6.19 8.59 -18.82
C PRO A 399 7.46 7.82 -19.21
N THR A 400 8.19 7.28 -18.22
CA THR A 400 9.47 6.57 -18.40
C THR A 400 9.57 5.47 -17.37
N CYS A 401 8.67 4.47 -17.48
CA CYS A 401 8.40 3.54 -16.38
C CYS A 401 9.51 2.50 -16.11
N GLY A 402 10.48 2.35 -17.01
CA GLY A 402 11.59 1.40 -16.86
C GLY A 402 11.09 0.01 -16.48
N SER A 403 11.50 -0.49 -15.34
CA SER A 403 11.08 -1.80 -14.80
C SER A 403 9.63 -1.88 -14.33
N GLY A 404 8.85 -0.81 -14.39
CA GLY A 404 7.45 -0.75 -13.94
C GLY A 404 7.27 -0.79 -12.42
N SER A 405 8.31 -0.54 -11.63
CA SER A 405 8.24 -0.56 -10.15
C SER A 405 7.23 0.43 -9.60
N ALA A 406 7.14 1.63 -10.18
CA ALA A 406 6.18 2.65 -9.77
C ALA A 406 4.73 2.24 -10.07
N LEU A 407 4.50 1.59 -11.21
CA LEU A 407 3.16 1.08 -11.56
C LEU A 407 2.69 0.03 -10.55
N ARG A 408 3.56 -0.95 -10.20
CA ARG A 408 3.24 -1.96 -9.18
C ARG A 408 3.02 -1.35 -7.80
N ALA A 409 3.83 -0.35 -7.44
CA ALA A 409 3.65 0.38 -6.17
C ALA A 409 2.31 1.13 -6.12
N ALA A 410 1.89 1.78 -7.21
CA ALA A 410 0.63 2.50 -7.30
C ALA A 410 -0.59 1.55 -7.22
N VAL A 411 -0.55 0.45 -7.96
CA VAL A 411 -1.60 -0.60 -7.87
C VAL A 411 -1.67 -1.17 -6.46
N THR A 412 -0.52 -1.37 -5.79
CA THR A 412 -0.48 -1.84 -4.40
C THR A 412 -1.07 -0.82 -3.43
N ALA A 413 -0.88 0.47 -3.70
CA ALA A 413 -1.46 1.56 -2.92
C ALA A 413 -2.97 1.78 -3.19
N GLY A 414 -3.55 1.10 -4.20
CA GLY A 414 -4.97 1.14 -4.49
C GLY A 414 -5.38 2.04 -5.66
N ALA A 415 -4.45 2.40 -6.55
CA ALA A 415 -4.78 3.19 -7.74
C ALA A 415 -5.85 2.53 -8.61
N GLU A 416 -6.78 3.34 -9.13
CA GLU A 416 -7.83 2.93 -10.08
C GLU A 416 -7.23 2.38 -11.37
N SER A 417 -6.27 3.13 -11.93
CA SER A 417 -5.58 2.75 -13.15
C SER A 417 -4.16 3.28 -13.18
N VAL A 418 -3.31 2.58 -13.91
CA VAL A 418 -1.91 2.98 -14.15
C VAL A 418 -1.56 2.79 -15.61
N LEU A 419 -0.77 3.72 -16.15
CA LEU A 419 -0.21 3.64 -17.48
C LEU A 419 1.28 3.97 -17.41
N GLY A 420 2.12 3.07 -17.93
CA GLY A 420 3.55 3.27 -18.10
C GLY A 420 3.94 3.35 -19.57
N LEU A 421 4.94 4.16 -19.87
CA LEU A 421 5.55 4.20 -21.19
C LEU A 421 7.01 3.80 -21.06
N GLU A 422 7.47 2.96 -21.97
CA GLU A 422 8.87 2.55 -22.06
C GLU A 422 9.30 2.53 -23.53
N MET A 423 10.40 3.19 -23.82
CA MET A 423 10.90 3.30 -25.21
C MET A 423 11.87 2.18 -25.57
N ASP A 424 12.58 1.65 -24.59
CA ASP A 424 13.49 0.54 -24.79
C ASP A 424 12.73 -0.79 -24.82
N LYS A 425 12.95 -1.57 -25.88
CA LYS A 425 12.22 -2.82 -26.10
C LYS A 425 12.50 -3.87 -25.04
N GLU A 426 13.74 -3.97 -24.59
CA GLU A 426 14.13 -4.97 -23.60
C GLU A 426 13.51 -4.65 -22.24
N TYR A 427 13.59 -3.39 -21.82
CA TYR A 427 12.95 -2.94 -20.57
C TYR A 427 11.42 -3.03 -20.65
N PHE A 428 10.81 -2.71 -21.79
CA PHE A 428 9.38 -2.90 -22.01
C PHE A 428 8.96 -4.35 -21.84
N ASP A 429 9.65 -5.31 -22.45
CA ASP A 429 9.31 -6.73 -22.38
C ASP A 429 9.41 -7.24 -20.94
N VAL A 430 10.48 -6.87 -20.26
CA VAL A 430 10.70 -7.21 -18.85
C VAL A 430 9.61 -6.62 -17.96
N ALA A 431 9.35 -5.33 -18.10
CA ALA A 431 8.35 -4.62 -17.28
C ALA A 431 6.94 -5.18 -17.51
N SER A 432 6.55 -5.42 -18.77
CA SER A 432 5.23 -5.96 -19.13
C SER A 432 5.00 -7.34 -18.52
N LYS A 433 5.99 -8.25 -18.68
CA LYS A 433 5.91 -9.60 -18.11
C LYS A 433 5.85 -9.58 -16.57
N ALA A 434 6.66 -8.73 -15.95
CA ALA A 434 6.66 -8.56 -14.49
C ALA A 434 5.31 -7.99 -13.99
N PHE A 435 4.75 -7.02 -14.69
CA PHE A 435 3.46 -6.41 -14.34
C PHE A 435 2.29 -7.38 -14.51
N GLU A 436 2.24 -8.13 -15.62
CA GLU A 436 1.23 -9.18 -15.84
C GLU A 436 1.26 -10.25 -14.73
N THR A 437 2.45 -10.70 -14.37
CA THR A 437 2.64 -11.69 -13.30
C THR A 437 2.16 -11.12 -11.96
N PHE A 438 2.54 -9.90 -11.64
CA PHE A 438 2.08 -9.19 -10.44
C PHE A 438 0.55 -9.10 -10.40
N MET A 439 -0.11 -8.76 -11.52
CA MET A 439 -1.57 -8.66 -11.59
C MET A 439 -2.27 -10.02 -11.45
N ARG A 440 -1.66 -11.11 -11.96
CA ARG A 440 -2.18 -12.49 -11.76
C ARG A 440 -2.14 -12.89 -10.27
N LEU A 441 -1.03 -12.63 -9.59
CA LEU A 441 -0.87 -12.96 -8.17
C LEU A 441 -1.83 -12.19 -7.25
N ARG A 442 -2.32 -11.03 -7.66
CA ARG A 442 -3.34 -10.26 -6.90
C ARG A 442 -4.77 -10.73 -7.07
N LYS A 443 -5.07 -11.50 -8.12
CA LYS A 443 -6.42 -12.04 -8.38
C LYS A 443 -6.70 -13.36 -7.64
N ILE A 444 -5.69 -13.91 -6.97
CA ILE A 444 -5.77 -15.08 -6.09
C ILE A 444 -5.84 -14.62 -4.64
#